data_27d4a3cd78709ba7a3560c329c57a260
#
_entry.id   27d4a3cd78709ba7a3560c329c57a260
#
_cell.length_a   1.000
_cell.length_b   1.000
_cell.length_c   1.000
_cell.angle_alpha   90.00
_cell.angle_beta   90.00
_cell.angle_gamma   90.00
#
_symmetry.space_group_name_H-M   'P 1'
#
loop_
_entity.id
_entity.type
_entity.pdbx_description
1 polymer ?
#
loop_
_entity_poly.entity_id
_entity_poly.type
_entity_poly.pdbx_seq_one_letter_code
_entity_poly.pdbx_strand_id
1 'polypeptide(L)'
;MSKKLKIIIPIIIVLLLIGGIAWGVYAFFANTPKNTYLKSEQQTAKMYKDYFNDRFENEVKFQEKMKDNSFLSSLELSADASDEIVKGLGIPKSVVNASKIKMSYGHDPKKEKSMINLEPTIADSALGKFQLAADKDKHYFESPLFKGKYSVNNSDLLSTYSKLTGEDEEIAKENGITNQQLNLNTLFSNAQAQQSDYSKIAEKYSELIVDKLDDDNFDKGKKEEIKVNGEKYKVRPVTLTLSRADTKKITLAVLEEAKKDKDLKKL
;
A
#
# COMPACT_ATOMS: atom_id res chain seq x y z
N MET A 1 -18.11 14.39 -8.73
CA MET A 1 -17.46 13.25 -8.05
C MET A 1 -16.34 13.82 -7.19
N SER A 2 -16.38 13.62 -5.87
CA SER A 2 -15.35 14.13 -4.95
C SER A 2 -13.98 13.48 -5.25
N LYS A 3 -12.88 14.20 -4.95
CA LYS A 3 -11.50 13.66 -5.15
C LYS A 3 -11.30 12.30 -4.48
N LYS A 4 -11.96 12.05 -3.33
CA LYS A 4 -11.94 10.77 -2.61
C LYS A 4 -12.56 9.62 -3.42
N LEU A 5 -13.64 9.86 -4.18
CA LEU A 5 -14.26 8.83 -5.02
C LEU A 5 -13.36 8.40 -6.20
N LYS A 6 -12.53 9.30 -6.72
CA LYS A 6 -11.58 9.01 -7.81
C LYS A 6 -10.42 8.11 -7.37
N ILE A 7 -10.14 8.05 -6.07
CA ILE A 7 -9.08 7.21 -5.48
C ILE A 7 -9.67 5.86 -5.03
N ILE A 8 -10.88 5.86 -4.49
CA ILE A 8 -11.55 4.65 -3.98
C ILE A 8 -11.91 3.67 -5.11
N ILE A 9 -12.36 4.16 -6.27
CA ILE A 9 -12.74 3.31 -7.39
C ILE A 9 -11.57 2.48 -7.96
N PRO A 10 -10.37 3.04 -8.23
CA PRO A 10 -9.20 2.25 -8.64
C PRO A 10 -8.74 1.25 -7.56
N ILE A 11 -8.81 1.62 -6.29
CA ILE A 11 -8.46 0.72 -5.18
C ILE A 11 -9.42 -0.47 -5.13
N ILE A 12 -10.71 -0.24 -5.27
CA ILE A 12 -11.72 -1.31 -5.34
C ILE A 12 -11.45 -2.22 -6.55
N ILE A 13 -11.09 -1.67 -7.70
CA ILE A 13 -10.77 -2.46 -8.90
C ILE A 13 -9.49 -3.31 -8.68
N VAL A 14 -8.45 -2.75 -8.06
CA VAL A 14 -7.23 -3.50 -7.70
C VAL A 14 -7.52 -4.54 -6.62
N LEU A 15 -8.36 -4.23 -5.64
CA LEU A 15 -8.79 -5.16 -4.60
C LEU A 15 -9.65 -6.30 -5.18
N LEU A 16 -10.44 -6.04 -6.21
CA LEU A 16 -11.18 -7.08 -6.96
C LEU A 16 -10.26 -8.05 -7.70
N LEU A 17 -9.12 -7.59 -8.17
CA LEU A 17 -8.11 -8.42 -8.84
C LEU A 17 -7.27 -9.24 -7.86
N ILE A 18 -7.10 -8.77 -6.62
CA ILE A 18 -6.27 -9.42 -5.59
C ILE A 18 -7.11 -10.24 -4.59
N GLY A 19 -8.38 -9.88 -4.36
CA GLY A 19 -9.24 -10.39 -3.27
C GLY A 19 -9.90 -11.75 -3.49
N GLY A 20 -9.71 -12.39 -4.64
CA GLY A 20 -10.39 -13.67 -5.00
C GLY A 20 -9.97 -14.92 -4.20
N ILE A 21 -9.20 -14.78 -3.13
CA ILE A 21 -8.46 -15.93 -2.54
C ILE A 21 -9.22 -16.68 -1.43
N ALA A 22 -10.22 -16.10 -0.80
CA ALA A 22 -10.77 -16.64 0.45
C ALA A 22 -12.05 -17.47 0.35
N TRP A 23 -12.66 -17.58 -0.82
CA TRP A 23 -13.96 -18.29 -1.00
C TRP A 23 -13.83 -19.78 -1.30
N GLY A 24 -13.10 -20.51 -0.47
CA GLY A 24 -12.68 -21.89 -0.75
C GLY A 24 -13.64 -23.02 -0.39
N VAL A 25 -14.78 -22.84 0.23
CA VAL A 25 -15.51 -24.01 0.80
C VAL A 25 -16.97 -24.19 0.35
N TYR A 26 -17.67 -23.15 -0.06
CA TYR A 26 -19.11 -23.27 -0.38
C TYR A 26 -19.47 -23.57 -1.84
N ALA A 27 -18.56 -23.32 -2.77
CA ALA A 27 -18.81 -23.48 -4.22
C ALA A 27 -18.66 -24.93 -4.75
N PHE A 28 -18.47 -25.93 -3.89
CA PHE A 28 -18.05 -27.27 -4.29
C PHE A 28 -19.17 -28.13 -4.93
N PHE A 29 -20.44 -27.78 -4.83
CA PHE A 29 -21.54 -28.70 -5.16
C PHE A 29 -22.39 -28.39 -6.39
N ALA A 30 -22.18 -27.29 -7.09
CA ALA A 30 -22.96 -27.02 -8.32
C ALA A 30 -22.03 -26.63 -9.46
N ASN A 31 -22.08 -27.39 -10.55
CA ASN A 31 -21.36 -27.14 -11.81
C ASN A 31 -22.05 -26.04 -12.65
N THR A 32 -22.47 -24.97 -11.97
CA THR A 32 -23.13 -23.81 -12.59
C THR A 32 -22.09 -22.94 -13.31
N PRO A 33 -22.51 -22.15 -14.31
CA PRO A 33 -21.62 -21.17 -14.95
C PRO A 33 -20.98 -20.22 -13.95
N LYS A 34 -21.74 -19.68 -12.98
CA LYS A 34 -21.26 -18.82 -11.89
C LYS A 34 -20.12 -19.47 -11.09
N ASN A 35 -20.35 -20.69 -10.59
CA ASN A 35 -19.34 -21.42 -9.80
C ASN A 35 -18.11 -21.76 -10.62
N THR A 36 -18.26 -22.10 -11.90
CA THR A 36 -17.14 -22.35 -12.81
C THR A 36 -16.29 -21.10 -13.00
N TYR A 37 -16.94 -19.93 -13.21
CA TYR A 37 -16.27 -18.64 -13.35
C TYR A 37 -15.50 -18.28 -12.07
N LEU A 38 -16.19 -18.25 -10.93
CA LEU A 38 -15.58 -17.88 -9.65
C LEU A 38 -14.40 -18.80 -9.26
N LYS A 39 -14.52 -20.11 -9.53
CA LYS A 39 -13.42 -21.05 -9.32
C LYS A 39 -12.23 -20.77 -10.24
N SER A 40 -12.48 -20.41 -11.49
CA SER A 40 -11.42 -20.03 -12.45
C SER A 40 -10.68 -18.78 -11.99
N GLU A 41 -11.41 -17.75 -11.56
CA GLU A 41 -10.83 -16.51 -11.02
C GLU A 41 -10.01 -16.78 -9.75
N GLN A 42 -10.53 -17.61 -8.85
CA GLN A 42 -9.83 -18.01 -7.64
C GLN A 42 -8.52 -18.77 -7.94
N GLN A 43 -8.55 -19.70 -8.91
CA GLN A 43 -7.34 -20.44 -9.31
C GLN A 43 -6.31 -19.49 -9.95
N THR A 44 -6.77 -18.55 -10.78
CA THR A 44 -5.90 -17.55 -11.40
C THR A 44 -5.26 -16.65 -10.34
N ALA A 45 -6.05 -16.17 -9.38
CA ALA A 45 -5.54 -15.35 -8.28
C ALA A 45 -4.52 -16.11 -7.42
N LYS A 46 -4.79 -17.39 -7.14
CA LYS A 46 -3.84 -18.26 -6.44
C LYS A 46 -2.54 -18.42 -7.22
N MET A 47 -2.62 -18.69 -8.51
CA MET A 47 -1.44 -18.85 -9.38
C MET A 47 -0.58 -17.57 -9.40
N TYR A 48 -1.20 -16.39 -9.48
CA TYR A 48 -0.47 -15.12 -9.38
C TYR A 48 0.18 -14.93 -8.01
N LYS A 49 -0.52 -15.27 -6.93
CA LYS A 49 0.03 -15.21 -5.57
C LYS A 49 1.23 -16.15 -5.41
N ASP A 50 1.10 -17.40 -5.85
CA ASP A 50 2.17 -18.38 -5.76
C ASP A 50 3.38 -17.92 -6.59
N TYR A 51 3.16 -17.46 -7.83
CA TYR A 51 4.22 -16.88 -8.67
C TYR A 51 4.91 -15.68 -8.02
N PHE A 52 4.14 -14.79 -7.40
CA PHE A 52 4.70 -13.61 -6.72
C PHE A 52 5.51 -14.01 -5.48
N ASN A 53 4.99 -14.95 -4.70
CA ASN A 53 5.69 -15.46 -3.52
C ASN A 53 6.98 -16.18 -3.89
N ASP A 54 6.96 -17.00 -4.94
CA ASP A 54 8.16 -17.70 -5.41
C ASP A 54 9.22 -16.73 -5.95
N ARG A 55 8.78 -15.70 -6.70
CA ARG A 55 9.70 -14.72 -7.28
C ARG A 55 10.31 -13.80 -6.23
N PHE A 56 9.55 -13.43 -5.21
CA PHE A 56 9.91 -12.49 -4.15
C PHE A 56 9.97 -13.16 -2.77
N GLU A 57 10.34 -14.43 -2.72
CA GLU A 57 10.34 -15.23 -1.49
C GLU A 57 11.17 -14.60 -0.38
N ASN A 58 12.34 -14.04 -0.72
CA ASN A 58 13.23 -13.42 0.25
C ASN A 58 12.65 -12.11 0.80
N GLU A 59 12.04 -11.30 -0.06
CA GLU A 59 11.38 -10.04 0.31
C GLU A 59 10.17 -10.30 1.19
N VAL A 60 9.35 -11.30 0.85
CA VAL A 60 8.19 -11.70 1.66
C VAL A 60 8.64 -12.20 3.04
N LYS A 61 9.62 -13.11 3.09
CA LYS A 61 10.19 -13.60 4.35
C LYS A 61 10.84 -12.48 5.17
N PHE A 62 11.49 -11.53 4.51
CA PHE A 62 12.07 -10.37 5.19
C PHE A 62 10.97 -9.50 5.81
N GLN A 63 9.91 -9.20 5.07
CA GLN A 63 8.77 -8.43 5.59
C GLN A 63 8.10 -9.12 6.78
N GLU A 64 7.91 -10.45 6.71
CA GLU A 64 7.36 -11.22 7.83
C GLU A 64 8.26 -11.13 9.09
N LYS A 65 9.57 -11.25 8.91
CA LYS A 65 10.52 -11.10 10.02
C LYS A 65 10.52 -9.70 10.63
N MET A 66 10.31 -8.67 9.83
CA MET A 66 10.27 -7.29 10.31
C MET A 66 9.10 -7.00 11.26
N LYS A 67 8.02 -7.79 11.22
CA LYS A 67 6.85 -7.60 12.11
C LYS A 67 7.19 -7.75 13.59
N ASP A 68 8.06 -8.72 13.92
CA ASP A 68 8.35 -9.10 15.29
C ASP A 68 9.80 -8.86 15.71
N ASN A 69 10.64 -8.41 14.79
CA ASN A 69 12.07 -8.23 15.03
C ASN A 69 12.50 -6.82 14.64
N SER A 70 13.53 -6.36 15.36
CA SER A 70 14.19 -5.11 14.99
C SER A 70 14.86 -5.23 13.62
N PHE A 71 14.77 -4.17 12.84
CA PHE A 71 15.42 -4.07 11.55
C PHE A 71 16.01 -2.70 11.29
N LEU A 72 16.98 -2.66 10.39
CA LEU A 72 17.56 -1.46 9.82
C LEU A 72 17.67 -1.67 8.32
N SER A 73 17.11 -0.76 7.54
CA SER A 73 17.21 -0.74 6.08
C SER A 73 17.86 0.55 5.60
N SER A 74 18.58 0.49 4.49
CA SER A 74 19.21 1.65 3.87
C SER A 74 18.97 1.64 2.38
N LEU A 75 18.71 2.82 1.82
CA LEU A 75 18.57 3.09 0.41
C LEU A 75 19.49 4.25 0.03
N GLU A 76 20.29 4.08 -1.00
CA GLU A 76 21.09 5.15 -1.57
C GLU A 76 20.51 5.48 -2.96
N LEU A 77 20.16 6.74 -3.15
CA LEU A 77 19.66 7.28 -4.42
C LEU A 77 20.72 8.20 -5.01
N SER A 78 21.09 7.95 -6.25
CA SER A 78 21.95 8.81 -7.07
C SER A 78 21.28 9.05 -8.42
N ALA A 79 21.67 10.11 -9.10
CA ALA A 79 21.15 10.43 -10.41
C ALA A 79 22.29 10.56 -11.43
N ASP A 80 22.08 10.03 -12.64
CA ASP A 80 22.87 10.36 -13.81
C ASP A 80 21.98 11.18 -14.75
N ALA A 81 22.27 12.47 -14.87
CA ALA A 81 21.44 13.38 -15.65
C ALA A 81 21.96 13.52 -17.08
N SER A 82 21.04 13.59 -18.06
CA SER A 82 21.41 13.95 -19.44
C SER A 82 21.84 15.41 -19.53
N ASP A 83 22.66 15.73 -20.54
CA ASP A 83 23.15 17.10 -20.76
C ASP A 83 22.00 18.10 -21.00
N GLU A 84 20.89 17.66 -21.55
CA GLU A 84 19.70 18.49 -21.78
C GLU A 84 19.02 18.90 -20.47
N ILE A 85 18.90 17.96 -19.52
CA ILE A 85 18.30 18.22 -18.20
C ILE A 85 19.18 19.22 -17.42
N VAL A 86 20.48 18.99 -17.36
CA VAL A 86 21.39 19.84 -16.58
C VAL A 86 21.53 21.26 -17.20
N LYS A 87 21.44 21.39 -18.52
CA LYS A 87 21.39 22.73 -19.19
C LYS A 87 20.11 23.49 -18.76
N GLY A 88 18.98 22.81 -18.69
CA GLY A 88 17.72 23.42 -18.27
C GLY A 88 17.71 23.85 -16.79
N LEU A 89 18.46 23.16 -15.94
CA LEU A 89 18.60 23.46 -14.52
C LEU A 89 19.72 24.46 -14.20
N GLY A 90 20.64 24.72 -15.13
CA GLY A 90 21.81 25.57 -14.87
C GLY A 90 22.83 24.98 -13.90
N ILE A 91 22.81 23.65 -13.69
CA ILE A 91 23.69 22.94 -12.77
C ILE A 91 24.67 22.09 -13.59
N PRO A 92 25.98 22.10 -13.28
CA PRO A 92 26.94 21.23 -13.95
C PRO A 92 26.60 19.75 -13.77
N LYS A 93 26.70 18.97 -14.85
CA LYS A 93 26.45 17.51 -14.83
C LYS A 93 27.30 16.80 -13.77
N SER A 94 28.55 17.21 -13.60
CA SER A 94 29.44 16.65 -12.56
C SER A 94 28.89 16.82 -11.16
N VAL A 95 28.20 17.91 -10.85
CA VAL A 95 27.58 18.15 -9.55
C VAL A 95 26.42 17.17 -9.33
N VAL A 96 25.56 16.98 -10.35
CA VAL A 96 24.44 16.04 -10.26
C VAL A 96 24.95 14.60 -10.07
N ASN A 97 25.88 14.18 -10.91
CA ASN A 97 26.41 12.81 -10.89
C ASN A 97 27.23 12.48 -9.62
N ALA A 98 27.82 13.51 -8.98
CA ALA A 98 28.53 13.38 -7.70
C ALA A 98 27.64 13.63 -6.49
N SER A 99 26.32 13.74 -6.71
CA SER A 99 25.34 13.95 -5.64
C SER A 99 24.54 12.69 -5.37
N LYS A 100 24.28 12.41 -4.09
CA LYS A 100 23.49 11.26 -3.66
C LYS A 100 22.80 11.54 -2.35
N ILE A 101 21.75 10.80 -2.09
CA ILE A 101 21.02 10.82 -0.81
C ILE A 101 20.99 9.40 -0.29
N LYS A 102 21.62 9.16 0.87
CA LYS A 102 21.44 7.91 1.59
C LYS A 102 20.36 8.10 2.64
N MET A 103 19.34 7.29 2.57
CA MET A 103 18.27 7.19 3.55
C MET A 103 18.41 5.89 4.32
N SER A 104 18.35 5.94 5.65
CA SER A 104 18.27 4.74 6.47
C SER A 104 17.06 4.85 7.39
N TYR A 105 16.35 3.75 7.58
CA TYR A 105 15.23 3.69 8.50
C TYR A 105 15.24 2.37 9.26
N GLY A 106 14.82 2.42 10.50
CA GLY A 106 14.81 1.27 11.38
C GLY A 106 13.70 1.34 12.41
N HIS A 107 13.25 0.16 12.83
CA HIS A 107 12.25 0.00 13.86
C HIS A 107 12.55 -1.22 14.73
N ASP A 108 12.33 -1.08 16.03
CA ASP A 108 12.34 -2.18 17.01
C ASP A 108 10.97 -2.23 17.69
N PRO A 109 10.07 -3.12 17.24
CA PRO A 109 8.70 -3.18 17.76
C PRO A 109 8.65 -3.57 19.25
N LYS A 110 9.63 -4.32 19.74
CA LYS A 110 9.68 -4.77 21.16
C LYS A 110 10.14 -3.67 22.10
N LYS A 111 10.96 -2.74 21.61
CA LYS A 111 11.46 -1.61 22.41
C LYS A 111 10.76 -0.31 22.09
N GLU A 112 9.79 -0.33 21.16
CA GLU A 112 9.09 0.86 20.66
C GLU A 112 10.06 1.97 20.25
N LYS A 113 11.09 1.60 19.46
CA LYS A 113 12.10 2.53 18.96
C LYS A 113 12.08 2.57 17.44
N SER A 114 12.10 3.76 16.90
CA SER A 114 12.16 3.99 15.46
C SER A 114 13.16 5.06 15.12
N MET A 115 13.70 5.00 13.90
CA MET A 115 14.57 6.07 13.39
C MET A 115 14.47 6.20 11.88
N ILE A 116 14.67 7.42 11.40
CA ILE A 116 14.90 7.77 10.01
C ILE A 116 16.14 8.67 9.96
N ASN A 117 17.08 8.35 9.08
CA ASN A 117 18.26 9.17 8.81
C ASN A 117 18.27 9.57 7.33
N LEU A 118 18.69 10.80 7.06
CA LEU A 118 18.99 11.30 5.73
C LEU A 118 20.44 11.82 5.75
N GLU A 119 21.23 11.33 4.81
CA GLU A 119 22.65 11.67 4.66
C GLU A 119 22.88 12.16 3.21
N PRO A 120 22.59 13.45 2.92
CA PRO A 120 22.81 14.00 1.59
C PRO A 120 24.29 14.28 1.36
N THR A 121 24.73 13.96 0.15
CA THR A 121 26.05 14.32 -0.41
C THR A 121 25.82 15.16 -1.64
N ILE A 122 26.42 16.32 -1.76
CA ILE A 122 26.34 17.21 -2.93
C ILE A 122 27.74 17.43 -3.45
N ALA A 123 27.97 17.12 -4.74
CA ALA A 123 29.28 17.22 -5.38
C ALA A 123 30.39 16.56 -4.52
N ASP A 124 30.19 15.32 -4.12
CA ASP A 124 31.06 14.52 -3.25
C ASP A 124 31.27 15.08 -1.83
N SER A 125 30.62 16.18 -1.47
CA SER A 125 30.70 16.77 -0.13
C SER A 125 29.52 16.32 0.71
N ALA A 126 29.79 15.57 1.80
CA ALA A 126 28.75 15.17 2.76
C ALA A 126 28.22 16.38 3.56
N LEU A 127 26.92 16.59 3.53
CA LEU A 127 26.25 17.66 4.30
C LEU A 127 26.01 17.29 5.77
N GLY A 128 26.31 16.03 6.14
CA GLY A 128 26.08 15.50 7.48
C GLY A 128 24.77 14.72 7.57
N LYS A 129 24.45 14.28 8.79
CA LYS A 129 23.32 13.40 9.06
C LYS A 129 22.17 14.18 9.69
N PHE A 130 21.00 14.10 9.07
CA PHE A 130 19.71 14.51 9.63
C PHE A 130 19.04 13.28 10.21
N GLN A 131 18.72 13.29 11.47
CA GLN A 131 18.10 12.15 12.15
C GLN A 131 16.82 12.55 12.85
N LEU A 132 15.76 11.78 12.61
CA LEU A 132 14.56 11.72 13.43
C LEU A 132 14.53 10.35 14.10
N ALA A 133 14.48 10.30 15.41
CA ALA A 133 14.34 9.07 16.17
C ALA A 133 13.19 9.19 17.17
N ALA A 134 12.63 8.07 17.56
CA ALA A 134 11.58 8.00 18.58
C ALA A 134 11.82 6.83 19.52
N ASP A 135 11.46 7.00 20.77
CA ASP A 135 11.20 5.91 21.71
C ASP A 135 9.73 5.98 22.17
N LYS A 136 9.36 5.18 23.20
CA LYS A 136 7.99 5.14 23.70
C LYS A 136 7.46 6.49 24.24
N ASP A 137 8.37 7.39 24.67
CA ASP A 137 8.00 8.61 25.38
C ASP A 137 8.26 9.89 24.56
N LYS A 138 9.31 9.87 23.71
CA LYS A 138 9.84 11.07 23.05
C LYS A 138 10.24 10.85 21.61
N HIS A 139 10.22 11.96 20.86
CA HIS A 139 10.92 12.08 19.58
C HIS A 139 12.20 12.90 19.77
N TYR A 140 13.20 12.58 18.99
CA TYR A 140 14.53 13.20 18.99
C TYR A 140 14.86 13.66 17.59
N PHE A 141 15.33 14.89 17.47
CA PHE A 141 15.81 15.46 16.23
C PHE A 141 17.28 15.86 16.35
N GLU A 142 18.11 15.46 15.39
CA GLU A 142 19.50 15.83 15.25
C GLU A 142 19.76 16.27 13.82
N SER A 143 20.52 17.35 13.63
CA SER A 143 20.81 17.92 12.33
C SER A 143 22.19 18.59 12.36
N PRO A 144 22.98 18.52 11.27
CA PRO A 144 24.24 19.27 11.17
C PRO A 144 24.06 20.78 11.16
N LEU A 145 22.81 21.28 10.94
CA LEU A 145 22.50 22.71 10.95
C LEU A 145 22.37 23.29 12.35
N PHE A 146 22.21 22.44 13.38
CA PHE A 146 21.99 22.89 14.75
C PHE A 146 22.98 22.23 15.71
N LYS A 147 23.35 22.94 16.75
CA LYS A 147 24.16 22.37 17.83
C LYS A 147 23.24 21.65 18.83
N GLY A 148 23.48 20.37 19.05
CA GLY A 148 22.78 19.55 20.04
C GLY A 148 21.63 18.71 19.50
N LYS A 149 21.00 17.99 20.42
CA LYS A 149 19.81 17.16 20.15
C LYS A 149 18.58 17.83 20.72
N TYR A 150 17.55 17.90 19.94
CA TYR A 150 16.24 18.40 20.36
C TYR A 150 15.33 17.22 20.67
N SER A 151 14.48 17.37 21.67
CA SER A 151 13.49 16.34 21.98
C SER A 151 12.13 16.94 22.27
N VAL A 152 11.10 16.19 21.88
CA VAL A 152 9.67 16.54 22.09
C VAL A 152 8.96 15.31 22.67
N ASN A 153 8.13 15.49 23.70
CA ASN A 153 7.32 14.39 24.21
C ASN A 153 6.27 13.97 23.17
N ASN A 154 5.89 12.70 23.17
CA ASN A 154 4.88 12.21 22.24
C ASN A 154 3.52 12.88 22.40
N SER A 155 3.20 13.39 23.60
CA SER A 155 2.00 14.20 23.89
C SER A 155 2.02 15.58 23.21
N ASP A 156 3.19 16.10 22.89
CA ASP A 156 3.39 17.48 22.47
C ASP A 156 3.70 17.60 20.95
N LEU A 157 3.60 16.49 20.21
CA LEU A 157 3.92 16.45 18.78
C LEU A 157 3.03 17.38 17.96
N LEU A 158 1.72 17.38 18.22
CA LEU A 158 0.77 18.22 17.50
C LEU A 158 1.02 19.72 17.79
N SER A 159 1.23 20.09 19.05
CA SER A 159 1.52 21.47 19.39
C SER A 159 2.86 21.93 18.82
N THR A 160 3.82 21.04 18.73
CA THR A 160 5.11 21.31 18.08
C THR A 160 4.94 21.47 16.58
N TYR A 161 4.16 20.61 15.94
CA TYR A 161 3.80 20.74 14.53
C TYR A 161 3.15 22.10 14.23
N SER A 162 2.14 22.48 15.00
CA SER A 162 1.45 23.77 14.86
C SER A 162 2.40 24.96 15.00
N LYS A 163 3.31 24.93 15.96
CA LYS A 163 4.31 25.99 16.15
C LYS A 163 5.30 26.08 14.98
N LEU A 164 5.67 24.95 14.38
CA LEU A 164 6.62 24.92 13.25
C LEU A 164 5.99 25.31 11.93
N THR A 165 4.72 24.95 11.71
CA THR A 165 4.01 25.20 10.44
C THR A 165 3.21 26.50 10.44
N GLY A 166 2.88 27.03 11.64
CA GLY A 166 1.95 28.13 11.80
C GLY A 166 0.48 27.74 11.66
N GLU A 167 0.17 26.43 11.48
CA GLU A 167 -1.20 25.93 11.39
C GLU A 167 -1.81 25.80 12.79
N ASP A 168 -3.07 26.18 12.94
CA ASP A 168 -3.80 26.03 14.21
C ASP A 168 -4.02 24.55 14.55
N GLU A 169 -3.90 24.18 15.84
CA GLU A 169 -4.05 22.79 16.28
C GLU A 169 -5.45 22.22 16.00
N GLU A 170 -6.50 23.02 16.03
CA GLU A 170 -7.86 22.55 15.74
C GLU A 170 -8.03 22.29 14.26
N ILE A 171 -7.48 23.17 13.41
CA ILE A 171 -7.46 22.96 11.95
C ILE A 171 -6.65 21.71 11.60
N ALA A 172 -5.50 21.52 12.23
CA ALA A 172 -4.69 20.33 12.04
C ALA A 172 -5.46 19.06 12.43
N LYS A 173 -6.18 19.05 13.55
CA LYS A 173 -7.05 17.93 13.97
C LYS A 173 -8.20 17.68 13.00
N GLU A 174 -8.84 18.69 12.48
CA GLU A 174 -9.90 18.56 11.45
C GLU A 174 -9.35 17.95 10.16
N ASN A 175 -8.09 18.27 9.81
CA ASN A 175 -7.36 17.65 8.70
C ASN A 175 -6.87 16.24 9.03
N GLY A 176 -7.14 15.73 10.23
CA GLY A 176 -6.79 14.39 10.69
C GLY A 176 -5.38 14.29 11.27
N ILE A 177 -4.66 15.39 11.51
CA ILE A 177 -3.32 15.37 12.10
C ILE A 177 -3.45 15.27 13.62
N THR A 178 -2.88 14.23 14.21
CA THR A 178 -2.92 13.97 15.64
C THR A 178 -1.52 13.60 16.16
N ASN A 179 -1.32 13.63 17.47
CA ASN A 179 -0.09 13.13 18.08
C ASN A 179 0.23 11.70 17.65
N GLN A 180 -0.80 10.85 17.49
CA GLN A 180 -0.63 9.47 17.08
C GLN A 180 -0.14 9.35 15.63
N GLN A 181 -0.65 10.18 14.73
CA GLN A 181 -0.22 10.18 13.32
C GLN A 181 1.15 10.81 13.12
N LEU A 182 1.55 11.73 13.99
CA LEU A 182 2.89 12.31 13.99
C LEU A 182 3.92 11.41 14.69
N ASN A 183 3.47 10.37 15.41
CA ASN A 183 4.35 9.48 16.15
C ASN A 183 5.03 8.47 15.22
N LEU A 184 6.35 8.53 15.16
CA LEU A 184 7.17 7.70 14.28
C LEU A 184 7.01 6.18 14.57
N ASN A 185 6.89 5.78 15.83
CA ASN A 185 6.65 4.38 16.19
C ASN A 185 5.28 3.90 15.68
N THR A 186 4.25 4.75 15.80
CA THR A 186 2.91 4.47 15.28
C THR A 186 2.92 4.35 13.75
N LEU A 187 3.65 5.22 13.05
CA LEU A 187 3.78 5.13 11.59
C LEU A 187 4.38 3.80 11.15
N PHE A 188 5.45 3.33 11.79
CA PHE A 188 6.05 2.02 11.47
C PHE A 188 5.13 0.85 11.84
N SER A 189 4.50 0.88 13.01
CA SER A 189 3.58 -0.17 13.46
C SER A 189 2.33 -0.24 12.57
N ASN A 190 1.78 0.90 12.17
CA ASN A 190 0.61 0.96 11.28
C ASN A 190 0.97 0.46 9.87
N ALA A 191 2.12 0.82 9.33
CA ALA A 191 2.56 0.31 8.03
C ALA A 191 2.65 -1.22 7.98
N GLN A 192 2.99 -1.85 9.12
CA GLN A 192 3.04 -3.31 9.25
C GLN A 192 1.64 -3.93 9.47
N ALA A 193 0.77 -3.28 10.27
CA ALA A 193 -0.58 -3.73 10.53
C ALA A 193 -1.51 -3.61 9.32
N GLN A 194 -1.38 -2.54 8.54
CA GLN A 194 -2.20 -2.24 7.38
C GLN A 194 -2.24 -3.39 6.36
N GLN A 195 -1.14 -4.12 6.16
CA GLN A 195 -1.12 -5.23 5.19
C GLN A 195 -2.14 -6.33 5.52
N SER A 196 -2.36 -6.65 6.81
CA SER A 196 -3.37 -7.63 7.23
C SER A 196 -4.79 -7.08 7.10
N ASP A 197 -4.97 -5.80 7.36
CA ASP A 197 -6.27 -5.14 7.31
C ASP A 197 -6.72 -4.90 5.86
N TYR A 198 -5.83 -4.56 4.95
CA TYR A 198 -6.11 -4.53 3.51
C TYR A 198 -6.62 -5.87 2.98
N SER A 199 -6.03 -6.99 3.40
CA SER A 199 -6.47 -8.31 2.97
C SER A 199 -7.88 -8.63 3.44
N LYS A 200 -8.22 -8.33 4.70
CA LYS A 200 -9.57 -8.54 5.26
C LYS A 200 -10.62 -7.66 4.59
N ILE A 201 -10.28 -6.39 4.33
CA ILE A 201 -11.17 -5.47 3.62
C ILE A 201 -11.38 -5.95 2.19
N ALA A 202 -10.33 -6.37 1.49
CA ALA A 202 -10.42 -6.92 0.15
C ALA A 202 -11.34 -8.16 0.10
N GLU A 203 -11.18 -9.08 1.03
CA GLU A 203 -12.03 -10.27 1.18
C GLU A 203 -13.49 -9.89 1.37
N LYS A 204 -13.79 -9.06 2.37
CA LYS A 204 -15.14 -8.57 2.69
C LYS A 204 -15.85 -7.94 1.48
N TYR A 205 -15.15 -7.04 0.77
CA TYR A 205 -15.75 -6.36 -0.38
C TYR A 205 -15.87 -7.26 -1.61
N SER A 206 -14.96 -8.23 -1.77
CA SER A 206 -15.07 -9.25 -2.82
C SER A 206 -16.28 -10.15 -2.57
N GLU A 207 -16.50 -10.60 -1.34
CA GLU A 207 -17.68 -11.36 -0.93
C GLU A 207 -18.97 -10.58 -1.21
N LEU A 208 -19.01 -9.31 -0.78
CA LEU A 208 -20.16 -8.44 -1.01
C LEU A 208 -20.51 -8.31 -2.49
N ILE A 209 -19.51 -8.21 -3.36
CA ILE A 209 -19.73 -8.11 -4.81
C ILE A 209 -20.24 -9.43 -5.39
N VAL A 210 -19.59 -10.55 -5.02
CA VAL A 210 -19.99 -11.89 -5.48
C VAL A 210 -21.42 -12.22 -5.08
N ASP A 211 -21.85 -11.81 -3.87
CA ASP A 211 -23.21 -11.99 -3.37
C ASP A 211 -24.27 -11.20 -4.17
N LYS A 212 -23.87 -10.13 -4.85
CA LYS A 212 -24.75 -9.33 -5.70
C LYS A 212 -24.82 -9.81 -7.14
N LEU A 213 -23.99 -10.77 -7.53
CA LEU A 213 -24.04 -11.40 -8.84
C LEU A 213 -25.09 -12.50 -8.85
N ASP A 214 -26.03 -12.42 -9.77
CA ASP A 214 -27.05 -13.44 -9.99
C ASP A 214 -26.54 -14.51 -10.97
N ASP A 215 -27.11 -15.71 -10.96
CA ASP A 215 -26.71 -16.80 -11.87
C ASP A 215 -26.90 -16.42 -13.34
N ASP A 216 -27.90 -15.60 -13.62
CA ASP A 216 -28.22 -15.09 -14.97
C ASP A 216 -27.16 -14.13 -15.52
N ASN A 217 -26.24 -13.65 -14.68
CA ASN A 217 -25.10 -12.87 -15.14
C ASN A 217 -24.02 -13.72 -15.84
N PHE A 218 -24.12 -15.06 -15.77
CA PHE A 218 -23.08 -15.97 -16.23
C PHE A 218 -23.59 -16.90 -17.35
N ASP A 219 -22.97 -16.80 -18.52
CA ASP A 219 -23.24 -17.65 -19.65
C ASP A 219 -22.13 -18.64 -19.92
N LYS A 220 -22.50 -19.90 -20.20
CA LYS A 220 -21.56 -20.97 -20.58
C LYS A 220 -21.56 -21.18 -22.08
N GLY A 221 -20.50 -20.76 -22.73
CA GLY A 221 -20.32 -20.87 -24.17
C GLY A 221 -20.19 -22.31 -24.70
N LYS A 222 -20.07 -22.44 -25.99
CA LYS A 222 -19.81 -23.74 -26.66
C LYS A 222 -18.36 -24.16 -26.45
N LYS A 223 -18.10 -25.48 -26.53
CA LYS A 223 -16.72 -25.97 -26.53
C LYS A 223 -15.98 -25.45 -27.76
N GLU A 224 -14.80 -24.94 -27.56
CA GLU A 224 -13.93 -24.44 -28.63
C GLU A 224 -12.48 -24.91 -28.41
N GLU A 225 -11.68 -24.88 -29.46
CA GLU A 225 -10.27 -25.20 -29.40
C GLU A 225 -9.47 -23.91 -29.45
N ILE A 226 -8.63 -23.67 -28.44
CA ILE A 226 -7.69 -22.57 -28.40
C ILE A 226 -6.25 -23.08 -28.48
N LYS A 227 -5.34 -22.26 -29.00
CA LYS A 227 -3.90 -22.54 -28.99
C LYS A 227 -3.21 -21.65 -27.96
N VAL A 228 -2.44 -22.26 -27.07
CA VAL A 228 -1.60 -21.55 -26.09
C VAL A 228 -0.20 -22.12 -26.22
N ASN A 229 0.78 -21.28 -26.49
CA ASN A 229 2.19 -21.67 -26.71
C ASN A 229 2.39 -22.80 -27.72
N GLY A 230 1.54 -22.86 -28.77
CA GLY A 230 1.60 -23.89 -29.81
C GLY A 230 0.81 -25.16 -29.53
N GLU A 231 0.37 -25.38 -28.30
CA GLU A 231 -0.46 -26.50 -27.90
C GLU A 231 -1.95 -26.21 -28.02
N LYS A 232 -2.74 -27.24 -28.35
CA LYS A 232 -4.20 -27.13 -28.52
C LYS A 232 -4.93 -27.56 -27.26
N TYR A 233 -5.82 -26.69 -26.78
CA TYR A 233 -6.66 -26.96 -25.62
C TYR A 233 -8.14 -26.88 -25.99
N LYS A 234 -8.93 -27.87 -25.55
CA LYS A 234 -10.40 -27.79 -25.64
C LYS A 234 -10.94 -27.08 -24.39
N VAL A 235 -11.48 -25.92 -24.58
CA VAL A 235 -12.02 -25.10 -23.50
C VAL A 235 -13.52 -24.86 -23.68
N ARG A 236 -14.17 -24.47 -22.62
CA ARG A 236 -15.52 -23.95 -22.66
C ARG A 236 -15.54 -22.61 -21.95
N PRO A 237 -15.66 -21.50 -22.66
CA PRO A 237 -15.67 -20.19 -22.04
C PRO A 237 -16.88 -20.00 -21.13
N VAL A 238 -16.69 -19.27 -20.05
CA VAL A 238 -17.78 -18.74 -19.23
C VAL A 238 -17.66 -17.23 -19.23
N THR A 239 -18.75 -16.55 -19.57
CA THR A 239 -18.77 -15.10 -19.68
C THR A 239 -19.61 -14.51 -18.55
N LEU A 240 -19.06 -13.54 -17.84
CA LEU A 240 -19.81 -12.67 -16.94
C LEU A 240 -20.26 -11.42 -17.68
N THR A 241 -21.57 -11.18 -17.70
CA THR A 241 -22.17 -9.99 -18.29
C THR A 241 -22.92 -9.22 -17.22
N LEU A 242 -22.53 -7.95 -17.03
CA LEU A 242 -23.20 -7.05 -16.09
C LEU A 242 -24.03 -6.02 -16.86
N SER A 243 -25.31 -5.98 -16.61
CA SER A 243 -26.18 -4.90 -17.09
C SER A 243 -25.87 -3.60 -16.35
N ARG A 244 -26.38 -2.48 -16.88
CA ARG A 244 -26.31 -1.20 -16.17
C ARG A 244 -27.00 -1.25 -14.79
N ALA A 245 -28.06 -2.05 -14.66
CA ALA A 245 -28.79 -2.24 -13.41
C ALA A 245 -27.93 -3.02 -12.39
N ASP A 246 -27.26 -4.08 -12.82
CA ASP A 246 -26.37 -4.87 -11.97
C ASP A 246 -25.18 -4.04 -11.49
N THR A 247 -24.54 -3.30 -12.39
CA THR A 247 -23.45 -2.39 -12.05
C THR A 247 -23.89 -1.36 -11.00
N LYS A 248 -25.10 -0.79 -11.17
CA LYS A 248 -25.66 0.15 -10.20
C LYS A 248 -25.92 -0.52 -8.85
N LYS A 249 -26.55 -1.72 -8.84
CA LYS A 249 -26.85 -2.51 -7.64
C LYS A 249 -25.56 -2.81 -6.84
N ILE A 250 -24.52 -3.28 -7.51
CA ILE A 250 -23.22 -3.58 -6.91
C ILE A 250 -22.56 -2.31 -6.35
N THR A 251 -22.50 -1.24 -7.16
CA THR A 251 -21.87 0.02 -6.75
C THR A 251 -22.55 0.61 -5.52
N LEU A 252 -23.89 0.62 -5.47
CA LEU A 252 -24.62 1.11 -4.31
C LEU A 252 -24.35 0.28 -3.06
N ALA A 253 -24.34 -1.06 -3.17
CA ALA A 253 -24.04 -1.94 -2.04
C ALA A 253 -22.63 -1.70 -1.49
N VAL A 254 -21.63 -1.56 -2.35
CA VAL A 254 -20.24 -1.24 -1.96
C VAL A 254 -20.16 0.13 -1.28
N LEU A 255 -20.83 1.15 -1.82
CA LEU A 255 -20.82 2.50 -1.23
C LEU A 255 -21.55 2.57 0.11
N GLU A 256 -22.66 1.83 0.27
CA GLU A 256 -23.38 1.74 1.54
C GLU A 256 -22.56 1.04 2.62
N GLU A 257 -21.88 -0.03 2.26
CA GLU A 257 -20.98 -0.73 3.18
C GLU A 257 -19.78 0.15 3.56
N ALA A 258 -19.14 0.80 2.59
CA ALA A 258 -17.99 1.69 2.81
C ALA A 258 -18.30 2.86 3.76
N LYS A 259 -19.54 3.37 3.74
CA LYS A 259 -19.98 4.43 4.68
C LYS A 259 -20.00 3.95 6.14
N LYS A 260 -20.26 2.68 6.39
CA LYS A 260 -20.41 2.08 7.73
C LYS A 260 -19.13 1.41 8.21
N ASP A 261 -18.24 1.09 7.28
CA ASP A 261 -17.03 0.33 7.55
C ASP A 261 -16.03 1.13 8.38
N LYS A 262 -15.84 0.69 9.63
CA LYS A 262 -14.92 1.31 10.57
C LYS A 262 -13.46 0.99 10.23
N ASP A 263 -13.21 -0.17 9.63
CA ASP A 263 -11.85 -0.60 9.29
C ASP A 263 -11.36 0.14 8.03
N LEU A 264 -12.24 0.34 7.03
CA LEU A 264 -11.93 1.18 5.89
C LEU A 264 -11.70 2.67 6.27
N LYS A 265 -12.33 3.15 7.36
CA LYS A 265 -12.13 4.52 7.85
C LYS A 265 -10.82 4.73 8.59
N LYS A 266 -10.18 3.67 9.08
CA LYS A 266 -8.88 3.73 9.75
C LYS A 266 -7.71 3.76 8.77
N LEU A 267 -7.92 3.31 7.52
CA LEU A 267 -6.97 3.42 6.40
C LEU A 267 -6.95 4.84 5.82
#